data_e83581c7399826934d2e18b27423c364
#
_entry.id   e83581c7399826934d2e18b27423c364
#
_cell.length_a   1.000
_cell.length_b   1.000
_cell.length_c   1.000
_cell.angle_alpha   90.00
_cell.angle_beta   90.00
_cell.angle_gamma   90.00
#
_symmetry.space_group_name_H-M   'P 1'
#
loop_
_entity.id
_entity.type
_entity.pdbx_description
1 polymer ?
#
loop_
_entity_poly.entity_id
_entity_poly.type
_entity_poly.pdbx_seq_one_letter_code
_entity_poly.pdbx_strand_id
1 'polypeptide(L)'
;MGKVSAVLAGSVLTLFMFFWYQAYIQTESESPSSGNGLGSEAEQELQINMPQAGSGEGAQNGHVGKGAGNSDSHYAEIWEKASGIRGETEAVPLDSVDITEGGVKPERTDNANRTRQGLNVTEGVSTRTVGNANSLESEPTPGDRNIIFIETGCVLGGYQGPDYLGLSLYKRQACTIESAAKMNPEYNVYILYSCPINGKLEDSSAHVRQIFKYPNVRLWRLDTTRYFSKTPLEKWDFGAAMASSSWPKEHSSDVLRLLTLWKYGGTYLDLDVVILKSLDPLGSNYVGLESPDTVASCVLCFDVEGVGRAVADKCLDQIRTDFRGNIWAYNGPELITRVLLGMCDTLHASELSTQRCKGFQILSNKEFFPIPYQSWELFFEESGSEETMEKIKGSFGVHVWNKLSKLTKVLVGSRQPYSLMAATACPRVYSVCGRDF
;
A
#
# COMPACT_ATOMS: atom_id res chain seq x y z
N MET A 1 -41.51 -17.95 15.60
CA MET A 1 -41.46 -16.55 16.09
C MET A 1 -40.04 -16.07 16.43
N GLY A 2 -38.99 -16.65 15.87
CA GLY A 2 -37.60 -16.35 16.23
C GLY A 2 -36.75 -15.65 15.14
N LYS A 3 -37.29 -15.33 13.96
CA LYS A 3 -36.52 -14.72 12.85
C LYS A 3 -36.76 -13.22 12.64
N VAL A 4 -37.67 -12.60 13.35
CA VAL A 4 -37.98 -11.17 13.19
C VAL A 4 -37.19 -10.28 14.15
N SER A 5 -36.72 -10.81 15.29
CA SER A 5 -35.94 -10.02 16.28
C SER A 5 -34.47 -9.73 15.88
N ALA A 6 -33.86 -10.56 15.05
CA ALA A 6 -32.46 -10.37 14.65
C ALA A 6 -32.28 -9.26 13.57
N VAL A 7 -33.30 -9.08 12.72
CA VAL A 7 -33.25 -8.04 11.67
C VAL A 7 -33.48 -6.63 12.24
N LEU A 8 -34.25 -6.50 13.34
CA LEU A 8 -34.50 -5.20 13.99
C LEU A 8 -33.30 -4.69 14.80
N ALA A 9 -32.49 -5.57 15.38
CA ALA A 9 -31.29 -5.17 16.13
C ALA A 9 -30.16 -4.62 15.21
N GLY A 10 -29.97 -5.21 14.03
CA GLY A 10 -29.02 -4.72 13.05
C GLY A 10 -29.37 -3.33 12.49
N SER A 11 -30.65 -3.09 12.25
CA SER A 11 -31.14 -1.80 11.70
C SER A 11 -31.02 -0.64 12.67
N VAL A 12 -31.11 -0.87 13.97
CA VAL A 12 -30.98 0.17 15.00
C VAL A 12 -29.55 0.60 15.21
N LEU A 13 -28.57 -0.33 15.17
CA LEU A 13 -27.14 -0.01 15.26
C LEU A 13 -26.65 0.79 14.03
N THR A 14 -27.12 0.43 12.83
CA THR A 14 -26.76 1.14 11.59
C THR A 14 -27.32 2.58 11.58
N LEU A 15 -28.51 2.78 12.12
CA LEU A 15 -29.10 4.11 12.26
C LEU A 15 -28.36 4.98 13.30
N PHE A 16 -27.90 4.41 14.41
CA PHE A 16 -27.13 5.15 15.42
C PHE A 16 -25.77 5.59 14.88
N MET A 17 -25.07 4.74 14.13
CA MET A 17 -23.80 5.06 13.48
C MET A 17 -23.99 6.14 12.40
N PHE A 18 -25.07 6.09 11.63
CA PHE A 18 -25.38 7.09 10.61
C PHE A 18 -25.69 8.46 11.21
N PHE A 19 -26.44 8.54 12.31
CA PHE A 19 -26.73 9.81 12.99
C PHE A 19 -25.50 10.41 13.67
N TRP A 20 -24.61 9.59 14.22
CA TRP A 20 -23.38 10.06 14.84
C TRP A 20 -22.39 10.60 13.77
N TYR A 21 -22.30 9.95 12.64
CA TYR A 21 -21.48 10.39 11.50
C TYR A 21 -21.99 11.68 10.85
N GLN A 22 -23.31 11.86 10.74
CA GLN A 22 -23.92 13.09 10.24
C GLN A 22 -23.70 14.27 11.22
N ALA A 23 -23.75 14.03 12.51
CA ALA A 23 -23.44 15.04 13.53
C ALA A 23 -21.95 15.46 13.48
N TYR A 24 -21.04 14.53 13.19
CA TYR A 24 -19.61 14.79 13.04
C TYR A 24 -19.30 15.67 11.80
N ILE A 25 -19.93 15.40 10.66
CA ILE A 25 -19.75 16.22 9.45
C ILE A 25 -20.32 17.64 9.64
N GLN A 26 -21.42 17.81 10.36
CA GLN A 26 -22.00 19.13 10.62
C GLN A 26 -21.10 20.02 11.50
N THR A 27 -20.34 19.43 12.42
CA THR A 27 -19.36 20.19 13.24
C THR A 27 -18.12 20.65 12.47
N GLU A 28 -17.77 20.03 11.34
CA GLU A 28 -16.66 20.50 10.49
C GLU A 28 -17.07 21.58 9.45
N SER A 29 -18.35 21.74 9.16
CA SER A 29 -18.84 22.72 8.18
C SER A 29 -19.13 24.12 8.76
N GLU A 30 -19.09 24.29 10.06
CA GLU A 30 -19.27 25.59 10.74
C GLU A 30 -17.95 26.09 11.35
N SER A 31 -17.05 26.60 10.52
CA SER A 31 -15.94 27.45 10.95
C SER A 31 -16.36 28.91 10.84
N PRO A 32 -16.41 29.70 11.93
CA PRO A 32 -16.74 31.10 11.85
C PRO A 32 -15.53 31.94 11.39
N SER A 33 -15.78 32.81 10.45
CA SER A 33 -14.87 33.89 10.04
C SER A 33 -14.68 34.89 11.19
N SER A 34 -13.41 35.25 11.41
CA SER A 34 -12.85 36.42 12.09
C SER A 34 -13.77 37.43 12.78
N GLY A 35 -13.51 37.69 14.07
CA GLY A 35 -13.94 38.90 14.79
C GLY A 35 -13.30 38.99 16.17
N ASN A 36 -12.52 40.05 16.37
CA ASN A 36 -11.82 40.46 17.60
C ASN A 36 -12.70 40.58 18.84
N GLY A 37 -12.14 40.25 20.01
CA GLY A 37 -12.66 40.82 21.28
C GLY A 37 -12.27 40.05 22.54
N LEU A 38 -11.45 40.64 23.34
CA LEU A 38 -11.06 40.49 24.74
C LEU A 38 -12.07 39.84 25.73
N GLY A 39 -11.54 39.07 26.67
CA GLY A 39 -12.17 38.90 27.97
C GLY A 39 -11.94 37.58 28.70
N SER A 40 -11.14 37.63 29.71
CA SER A 40 -10.78 36.86 30.89
C SER A 40 -11.78 35.83 31.48
N GLU A 41 -11.13 34.81 32.14
CA GLU A 41 -11.53 34.07 33.35
C GLU A 41 -12.54 32.91 33.24
N ALA A 42 -12.12 31.70 33.45
CA ALA A 42 -12.35 30.92 34.68
C ALA A 42 -11.99 29.43 34.49
N GLU A 43 -10.98 28.99 35.21
CA GLU A 43 -10.68 27.58 35.51
C GLU A 43 -11.81 26.99 36.37
N GLN A 44 -12.29 25.79 36.02
CA GLN A 44 -12.95 24.89 36.98
C GLN A 44 -12.56 23.43 36.70
N GLU A 45 -11.83 22.88 37.65
CA GLU A 45 -11.52 21.45 37.80
C GLU A 45 -12.78 20.58 37.85
N LEU A 46 -12.75 19.46 37.16
CA LEU A 46 -13.64 18.32 37.41
C LEU A 46 -12.84 17.06 37.58
N GLN A 47 -12.60 16.69 38.87
CA GLN A 47 -12.13 15.38 39.27
C GLN A 47 -13.26 14.35 39.06
N ILE A 48 -12.96 13.27 38.34
CA ILE A 48 -13.83 12.09 38.28
C ILE A 48 -13.10 10.90 38.91
N ASN A 49 -13.65 10.41 40.01
CA ASN A 49 -13.24 9.23 40.79
C ASN A 49 -13.43 7.93 39.98
N MET A 50 -12.40 7.09 39.99
CA MET A 50 -12.51 5.68 39.59
C MET A 50 -12.88 4.81 40.80
N PRO A 51 -13.72 3.78 40.67
CA PRO A 51 -13.88 2.74 41.66
C PRO A 51 -12.89 1.59 41.44
N GLN A 52 -12.30 1.12 42.52
CA GLN A 52 -11.39 -0.04 42.61
C GLN A 52 -12.14 -1.36 42.44
N ALA A 53 -11.47 -2.31 41.76
CA ALA A 53 -11.93 -3.68 41.60
C ALA A 53 -11.70 -4.49 42.90
N GLY A 54 -12.74 -5.14 43.35
CA GLY A 54 -12.70 -6.14 44.42
C GLY A 54 -12.54 -7.55 43.87
N SER A 55 -11.66 -8.31 44.49
CA SER A 55 -11.41 -9.73 44.31
C SER A 55 -12.57 -10.61 44.81
N GLY A 56 -12.89 -11.67 44.05
CA GLY A 56 -13.83 -12.71 44.47
C GLY A 56 -13.70 -13.97 43.64
N GLU A 57 -13.20 -15.04 44.27
CA GLU A 57 -13.10 -16.41 43.77
C GLU A 57 -14.49 -17.08 43.63
N GLY A 58 -14.62 -18.02 42.69
CA GLY A 58 -15.76 -18.95 42.72
C GLY A 58 -16.01 -19.72 41.43
N ALA A 59 -15.79 -20.99 41.49
CA ALA A 59 -15.76 -22.11 40.59
C ALA A 59 -17.02 -22.39 39.71
N GLN A 60 -16.73 -23.06 38.59
CA GLN A 60 -17.35 -24.24 37.93
C GLN A 60 -18.55 -24.08 36.99
N ASN A 61 -18.34 -24.79 35.87
CA ASN A 61 -19.23 -25.53 34.97
C ASN A 61 -19.86 -24.85 33.74
N GLY A 62 -19.23 -25.15 32.62
CA GLY A 62 -19.76 -25.83 31.41
C GLY A 62 -21.02 -25.31 30.73
N HIS A 63 -20.83 -24.71 29.57
CA HIS A 63 -21.65 -25.10 28.41
C HIS A 63 -21.00 -24.54 27.09
N VAL A 64 -20.92 -25.43 26.09
CA VAL A 64 -20.47 -25.14 24.74
C VAL A 64 -21.51 -24.26 24.04
N GLY A 65 -21.12 -23.02 23.73
CA GLY A 65 -21.93 -22.08 22.93
C GLY A 65 -21.13 -21.65 21.70
N LYS A 66 -21.58 -22.05 20.52
CA LYS A 66 -21.08 -21.58 19.22
C LYS A 66 -21.29 -20.07 19.10
N GLY A 67 -20.23 -19.31 19.09
CA GLY A 67 -20.24 -17.88 18.76
C GLY A 67 -19.46 -17.66 17.48
N ALA A 68 -20.15 -17.37 16.38
CA ALA A 68 -19.54 -16.79 15.19
C ALA A 68 -19.09 -15.38 15.58
N GLY A 69 -17.79 -15.17 15.74
CA GLY A 69 -17.20 -13.87 16.07
C GLY A 69 -17.19 -12.99 14.83
N ASN A 70 -17.78 -11.82 14.98
CA ASN A 70 -17.83 -10.75 14.01
C ASN A 70 -16.42 -10.15 13.84
N SER A 71 -15.75 -10.43 12.73
CA SER A 71 -14.45 -9.82 12.38
C SER A 71 -14.56 -8.30 12.10
N ASP A 72 -15.75 -7.83 11.75
CA ASP A 72 -15.99 -6.46 11.30
C ASP A 72 -15.85 -5.39 12.40
N SER A 73 -16.09 -5.76 13.69
CA SER A 73 -15.99 -4.80 14.79
C SER A 73 -14.54 -4.46 15.16
N HIS A 74 -13.61 -5.39 14.94
CA HIS A 74 -12.22 -5.22 15.35
C HIS A 74 -11.39 -4.37 14.38
N TYR A 75 -11.67 -4.44 13.08
CA TYR A 75 -11.07 -3.54 12.08
C TYR A 75 -11.50 -2.09 12.28
N ALA A 76 -12.76 -1.86 12.64
CA ALA A 76 -13.30 -0.53 12.90
C ALA A 76 -12.69 0.11 14.16
N GLU A 77 -12.54 -0.62 15.27
CA GLU A 77 -11.97 -0.10 16.53
C GLU A 77 -10.48 0.28 16.42
N ILE A 78 -9.68 -0.54 15.71
CA ILE A 78 -8.26 -0.23 15.50
C ILE A 78 -8.11 0.97 14.56
N TRP A 79 -9.02 1.13 13.61
CA TRP A 79 -9.08 2.27 12.71
C TRP A 79 -9.40 3.59 13.42
N GLU A 80 -10.35 3.61 14.36
CA GLU A 80 -10.67 4.79 15.17
C GLU A 80 -9.46 5.25 16.01
N LYS A 81 -8.73 4.33 16.63
CA LYS A 81 -7.49 4.65 17.36
C LYS A 81 -6.39 5.21 16.47
N ALA A 82 -6.24 4.72 15.24
CA ALA A 82 -5.20 5.18 14.31
C ALA A 82 -5.52 6.52 13.64
N SER A 83 -6.80 6.89 13.53
CA SER A 83 -7.25 8.16 12.94
C SER A 83 -7.41 9.30 13.96
N GLY A 84 -7.47 8.99 15.25
CA GLY A 84 -7.74 9.96 16.34
C GLY A 84 -6.53 10.74 16.86
N ILE A 85 -5.32 10.58 16.30
CA ILE A 85 -4.14 11.34 16.75
C ILE A 85 -4.10 12.68 15.99
N ARG A 86 -4.64 13.73 16.60
CA ARG A 86 -4.38 15.13 16.21
C ARG A 86 -2.96 15.48 16.62
N GLY A 87 -2.06 15.63 15.65
CA GLY A 87 -0.76 16.23 15.87
C GLY A 87 -0.86 17.73 15.76
N GLU A 88 -0.68 18.44 16.87
CA GLU A 88 -0.38 19.87 16.86
C GLU A 88 1.03 20.07 16.27
N THR A 89 1.14 20.80 15.17
CA THR A 89 2.40 21.22 14.59
C THR A 89 2.81 22.53 15.23
N GLU A 90 3.67 22.49 16.23
CA GLU A 90 4.43 23.68 16.64
C GLU A 90 5.50 23.99 15.59
N ALA A 91 5.41 25.19 15.01
CA ALA A 91 6.39 25.76 14.11
C ALA A 91 7.58 26.29 14.94
N VAL A 92 8.78 25.73 14.72
CA VAL A 92 10.03 26.25 15.27
C VAL A 92 10.61 27.25 14.28
N PRO A 93 11.03 28.49 14.70
CA PRO A 93 11.62 29.49 13.81
C PRO A 93 13.02 29.07 13.36
N LEU A 94 13.31 29.27 12.09
CA LEU A 94 14.65 29.15 11.50
C LEU A 94 15.46 30.42 11.82
N ASP A 95 16.52 30.27 12.61
CA ASP A 95 17.54 31.26 12.75
C ASP A 95 18.45 31.33 11.51
N SER A 96 18.65 32.53 11.03
CA SER A 96 19.48 32.93 9.90
C SER A 96 20.96 32.65 10.17
N VAL A 97 21.62 31.88 9.30
CA VAL A 97 23.07 31.77 9.25
C VAL A 97 23.59 32.47 7.99
N ASP A 98 24.35 33.57 8.19
CA ASP A 98 25.09 34.32 7.20
C ASP A 98 26.21 33.46 6.58
N ILE A 99 26.26 33.36 5.25
CA ILE A 99 27.43 32.81 4.54
C ILE A 99 28.00 33.90 3.62
N THR A 100 29.18 34.34 3.99
CA THR A 100 30.04 35.27 3.23
C THR A 100 30.57 34.62 1.95
N GLU A 101 30.53 35.38 0.88
CA GLU A 101 31.07 35.06 -0.46
C GLU A 101 32.59 34.91 -0.46
N GLY A 102 33.09 33.87 -1.14
CA GLY A 102 34.50 33.74 -1.53
C GLY A 102 34.60 33.32 -2.99
N GLY A 103 34.81 34.26 -3.89
CA GLY A 103 34.96 34.03 -5.32
C GLY A 103 36.32 33.46 -5.71
N VAL A 104 36.29 32.50 -6.66
CA VAL A 104 37.47 32.12 -7.46
C VAL A 104 37.05 31.98 -8.92
N LYS A 105 37.73 32.74 -9.80
CA LYS A 105 37.58 32.76 -11.25
C LYS A 105 38.25 31.54 -11.88
N PRO A 106 37.80 31.06 -13.05
CA PRO A 106 38.44 29.99 -13.79
C PRO A 106 39.49 30.51 -14.77
N GLU A 107 40.63 29.86 -14.84
CA GLU A 107 41.66 30.02 -15.90
C GLU A 107 41.32 29.16 -17.13
N ARG A 108 41.53 29.81 -18.29
CA ARG A 108 41.43 29.25 -19.64
C ARG A 108 42.85 28.75 -20.03
N THR A 109 42.94 27.55 -20.65
CA THR A 109 44.07 27.25 -21.53
C THR A 109 43.56 26.48 -22.75
N ASP A 110 43.90 27.06 -23.90
CA ASP A 110 43.70 26.56 -25.27
C ASP A 110 44.80 25.59 -25.69
N ASN A 111 44.49 24.86 -26.78
CA ASN A 111 45.37 24.20 -27.78
C ASN A 111 45.52 22.68 -27.63
N ALA A 112 45.52 21.89 -28.68
CA ALA A 112 45.54 22.00 -30.15
C ALA A 112 45.35 20.58 -30.77
N ASN A 113 44.78 20.57 -31.94
CA ASN A 113 44.77 19.57 -32.99
C ASN A 113 45.85 18.48 -32.98
N ARG A 114 45.43 17.19 -33.17
CA ARG A 114 46.16 16.28 -34.08
C ARG A 114 45.26 15.12 -34.52
N THR A 115 45.05 15.08 -35.82
CA THR A 115 44.50 14.03 -36.67
C THR A 115 45.32 12.76 -36.65
N ARG A 116 44.70 11.56 -36.60
CA ARG A 116 45.07 10.36 -37.41
C ARG A 116 44.07 9.20 -37.24
N GLN A 117 43.47 8.89 -38.31
CA GLN A 117 42.97 7.66 -38.94
C GLN A 117 43.06 6.30 -38.19
N GLY A 118 41.89 5.66 -38.07
CA GLY A 118 41.57 4.37 -38.61
C GLY A 118 41.91 3.12 -37.81
N LEU A 119 40.84 2.46 -37.32
CA LEU A 119 40.64 1.02 -37.56
C LEU A 119 39.27 0.62 -36.97
N ASN A 120 38.42 0.08 -37.82
CA ASN A 120 37.14 -0.52 -37.46
C ASN A 120 37.39 -1.81 -36.66
N VAL A 121 36.80 -1.88 -35.46
CA VAL A 121 36.38 -3.14 -34.84
C VAL A 121 35.02 -2.88 -34.20
N THR A 122 33.99 -3.48 -34.78
CA THR A 122 32.64 -3.51 -34.28
C THR A 122 32.57 -4.52 -33.14
N GLU A 123 32.60 -4.06 -31.92
CA GLU A 123 31.99 -4.76 -30.79
C GLU A 123 30.95 -3.84 -30.17
N GLY A 124 29.70 -4.25 -30.35
CA GLY A 124 28.56 -3.52 -29.86
C GLY A 124 28.42 -3.64 -28.32
N VAL A 125 29.13 -2.78 -27.61
CA VAL A 125 28.76 -2.48 -26.22
C VAL A 125 27.65 -1.44 -26.26
N SER A 126 26.42 -1.89 -26.10
CA SER A 126 25.26 -1.01 -25.93
C SER A 126 25.41 -0.24 -24.61
N THR A 127 26.08 0.89 -24.66
CA THR A 127 25.97 1.90 -23.60
C THR A 127 24.56 2.49 -23.69
N ARG A 128 23.63 1.95 -22.90
CA ARG A 128 22.38 2.65 -22.63
C ARG A 128 22.73 3.94 -21.89
N THR A 129 22.85 5.02 -22.65
CA THR A 129 22.78 6.38 -22.13
C THR A 129 21.51 6.47 -21.27
N VAL A 130 21.63 7.06 -20.08
CA VAL A 130 20.49 7.52 -19.26
C VAL A 130 19.75 8.56 -20.12
N GLY A 131 18.92 8.05 -20.98
CA GLY A 131 18.19 8.83 -21.95
C GLY A 131 16.80 9.09 -21.40
N ASN A 132 16.29 10.22 -21.71
CA ASN A 132 14.88 10.67 -21.72
C ASN A 132 13.91 9.82 -20.87
N ALA A 133 13.15 10.46 -19.96
CA ALA A 133 12.04 9.85 -19.21
C ALA A 133 11.15 8.95 -20.08
N ASN A 134 11.00 9.28 -21.36
CA ASN A 134 10.28 8.50 -22.38
C ASN A 134 10.88 7.11 -22.65
N SER A 135 12.15 6.84 -22.35
CA SER A 135 12.76 5.51 -22.56
C SER A 135 12.46 4.51 -21.43
N LEU A 136 12.01 5.00 -20.27
CA LEU A 136 11.60 4.18 -19.13
C LEU A 136 10.08 3.95 -19.11
N GLU A 137 9.30 4.77 -19.82
CA GLU A 137 7.87 4.60 -19.95
C GLU A 137 7.55 3.53 -21.00
N SER A 138 6.91 2.46 -20.56
CA SER A 138 6.38 1.42 -21.43
C SER A 138 5.13 0.81 -20.82
N GLU A 139 4.11 0.61 -21.66
CA GLU A 139 2.92 -0.13 -21.25
C GLU A 139 3.32 -1.57 -20.87
N PRO A 140 2.76 -2.14 -19.79
CA PRO A 140 3.00 -3.54 -19.47
C PRO A 140 2.64 -4.46 -20.63
N THR A 141 3.52 -5.40 -20.93
CA THR A 141 3.21 -6.47 -21.88
C THR A 141 2.53 -7.62 -21.14
N PRO A 142 1.42 -8.18 -21.65
CA PRO A 142 0.79 -9.32 -21.02
C PRO A 142 1.74 -10.50 -20.81
N GLY A 143 1.76 -11.06 -19.60
CA GLY A 143 2.62 -12.19 -19.24
C GLY A 143 2.75 -12.38 -17.73
N ASP A 144 3.27 -13.53 -17.34
CA ASP A 144 3.44 -13.96 -15.95
C ASP A 144 4.63 -13.31 -15.22
N ARG A 145 5.65 -12.82 -15.97
CA ARG A 145 6.85 -12.21 -15.40
C ARG A 145 6.74 -10.69 -15.20
N ASN A 146 5.57 -10.23 -14.82
CA ASN A 146 5.33 -8.85 -14.42
C ASN A 146 5.15 -8.76 -12.91
N ILE A 147 5.83 -7.79 -12.26
CA ILE A 147 5.51 -7.34 -10.91
C ILE A 147 5.00 -5.91 -11.02
N ILE A 148 3.83 -5.63 -10.48
CA ILE A 148 3.12 -4.38 -10.71
C ILE A 148 2.80 -3.70 -9.39
N PHE A 149 3.22 -2.45 -9.28
CA PHE A 149 2.86 -1.52 -8.22
C PHE A 149 1.98 -0.42 -8.80
N ILE A 150 1.00 0.06 -8.03
CA ILE A 150 0.11 1.14 -8.47
C ILE A 150 0.15 2.28 -7.45
N GLU A 151 0.53 3.48 -7.91
CA GLU A 151 0.45 4.71 -7.14
C GLU A 151 -0.88 5.40 -7.50
N THR A 152 -1.77 5.61 -6.52
CA THR A 152 -3.14 6.13 -6.69
C THR A 152 -3.36 7.51 -6.08
N GLY A 153 -2.32 8.23 -5.70
CA GLY A 153 -2.42 9.51 -4.98
C GLY A 153 -3.18 10.61 -5.72
N CYS A 154 -3.20 10.57 -7.07
CA CYS A 154 -3.83 11.58 -7.91
C CYS A 154 -5.00 11.06 -8.77
N VAL A 155 -5.50 9.86 -8.52
CA VAL A 155 -6.56 9.24 -9.34
C VAL A 155 -7.81 10.12 -9.44
N LEU A 156 -8.11 10.89 -8.41
CA LEU A 156 -9.25 11.83 -8.37
C LEU A 156 -8.86 13.30 -8.63
N GLY A 157 -7.68 13.56 -9.15
CA GLY A 157 -7.24 14.92 -9.50
C GLY A 157 -6.99 15.86 -8.33
N GLY A 158 -6.92 15.33 -7.10
CA GLY A 158 -6.92 16.13 -5.86
C GLY A 158 -5.62 16.18 -5.09
N TYR A 159 -4.46 15.82 -5.67
CA TYR A 159 -3.20 15.93 -4.95
C TYR A 159 -2.79 17.42 -4.79
N GLN A 160 -2.95 17.92 -3.57
CA GLN A 160 -2.41 19.21 -3.12
C GLN A 160 -1.22 18.97 -2.18
N GLY A 161 -0.30 18.11 -2.56
CA GLY A 161 0.97 17.97 -1.85
C GLY A 161 1.95 19.07 -2.26
N PRO A 162 3.09 19.20 -1.55
CA PRO A 162 4.17 20.09 -1.99
C PRO A 162 4.55 19.74 -3.43
N ASP A 163 4.98 20.76 -4.20
CA ASP A 163 5.43 20.61 -5.60
C ASP A 163 6.62 19.64 -5.66
N TYR A 164 6.31 18.34 -5.67
CA TYR A 164 7.34 17.34 -5.92
C TYR A 164 7.74 17.39 -7.38
N LEU A 165 9.02 17.61 -7.59
CA LEU A 165 9.63 17.41 -8.89
C LEU A 165 9.85 15.90 -9.10
N GLY A 166 9.63 15.43 -10.32
CA GLY A 166 9.79 14.04 -10.67
C GLY A 166 8.65 13.11 -10.18
N LEU A 167 8.96 11.85 -9.99
CA LEU A 167 8.04 10.86 -9.44
C LEU A 167 8.00 10.94 -7.90
N SER A 168 6.80 11.07 -7.34
CA SER A 168 6.60 11.16 -5.90
C SER A 168 6.32 9.80 -5.28
N LEU A 169 7.26 9.30 -4.47
CA LEU A 169 7.12 8.10 -3.66
C LEU A 169 7.76 8.34 -2.29
N TYR A 170 7.20 7.76 -1.25
CA TYR A 170 7.82 7.74 0.08
C TYR A 170 9.01 6.76 0.11
N LYS A 171 9.92 6.94 1.07
CA LYS A 171 11.11 6.09 1.24
C LYS A 171 10.76 4.59 1.34
N ARG A 172 9.75 4.23 2.14
CA ARG A 172 9.28 2.86 2.30
C ARG A 172 8.68 2.29 1.02
N GLN A 173 7.93 3.09 0.26
CA GLN A 173 7.40 2.69 -1.05
C GLN A 173 8.54 2.43 -2.06
N ALA A 174 9.55 3.31 -2.08
CA ALA A 174 10.74 3.11 -2.92
C ALA A 174 11.51 1.84 -2.53
N CYS A 175 11.62 1.54 -1.21
CA CYS A 175 12.22 0.30 -0.72
C CYS A 175 11.46 -0.95 -1.19
N THR A 176 10.14 -0.92 -1.14
CA THR A 176 9.29 -2.02 -1.61
C THR A 176 9.56 -2.32 -3.10
N ILE A 177 9.60 -1.28 -3.94
CA ILE A 177 9.90 -1.41 -5.37
C ILE A 177 11.34 -1.93 -5.59
N GLU A 178 12.32 -1.38 -4.88
CA GLU A 178 13.70 -1.84 -4.97
C GLU A 178 13.82 -3.32 -4.58
N SER A 179 13.15 -3.74 -3.49
CA SER A 179 13.19 -5.12 -3.02
C SER A 179 12.66 -6.09 -4.08
N ALA A 180 11.56 -5.75 -4.73
CA ALA A 180 10.98 -6.54 -5.80
C ALA A 180 11.92 -6.62 -7.01
N ALA A 181 12.47 -5.49 -7.45
CA ALA A 181 13.37 -5.43 -8.60
C ALA A 181 14.68 -6.20 -8.36
N LYS A 182 15.22 -6.10 -7.15
CA LYS A 182 16.46 -6.78 -6.75
C LYS A 182 16.30 -8.29 -6.66
N MET A 183 15.20 -8.76 -6.05
CA MET A 183 14.97 -10.19 -5.81
C MET A 183 14.47 -10.92 -7.05
N ASN A 184 13.97 -10.19 -8.07
CA ASN A 184 13.39 -10.75 -9.28
C ASN A 184 13.99 -10.08 -10.54
N PRO A 185 15.29 -10.25 -10.82
CA PRO A 185 15.96 -9.56 -11.92
C PRO A 185 15.42 -9.94 -13.32
N GLU A 186 14.80 -11.12 -13.44
CA GLU A 186 14.19 -11.61 -14.67
C GLU A 186 12.73 -11.15 -14.88
N TYR A 187 12.17 -10.43 -13.92
CA TYR A 187 10.81 -9.86 -14.01
C TYR A 187 10.87 -8.40 -14.44
N ASN A 188 9.87 -7.94 -15.17
CA ASN A 188 9.64 -6.52 -15.37
C ASN A 188 8.88 -5.98 -14.14
N VAL A 189 9.45 -4.98 -13.49
CA VAL A 189 8.85 -4.31 -12.33
C VAL A 189 8.24 -2.99 -12.79
N TYR A 190 6.92 -2.96 -12.89
CA TYR A 190 6.18 -1.79 -13.35
C TYR A 190 5.70 -0.95 -12.18
N ILE A 191 5.86 0.36 -12.30
CA ILE A 191 5.25 1.36 -11.44
C ILE A 191 4.21 2.08 -12.29
N LEU A 192 2.94 1.77 -12.06
CA LEU A 192 1.82 2.48 -12.64
C LEU A 192 1.52 3.69 -11.75
N TYR A 193 1.62 4.89 -12.28
CA TYR A 193 1.48 6.10 -11.49
C TYR A 193 0.34 6.99 -12.00
N SER A 194 -0.42 7.58 -11.07
CA SER A 194 -1.55 8.46 -11.37
C SER A 194 -1.17 9.94 -11.32
N CYS A 195 -0.21 10.31 -10.47
CA CYS A 195 0.22 11.69 -10.32
C CYS A 195 1.06 12.16 -11.52
N PRO A 196 0.85 13.37 -12.04
CA PRO A 196 1.73 13.93 -13.06
C PRO A 196 3.17 14.00 -12.57
N ILE A 197 4.13 13.68 -13.44
CA ILE A 197 5.54 13.94 -13.18
C ILE A 197 5.81 15.41 -13.56
N ASN A 198 6.13 16.23 -12.55
CA ASN A 198 6.53 17.62 -12.76
C ASN A 198 8.05 17.69 -12.96
N GLY A 199 8.52 18.32 -14.03
CA GLY A 199 9.96 18.36 -14.37
C GLY A 199 10.45 17.04 -14.97
N LYS A 200 11.68 16.66 -14.63
CA LYS A 200 12.33 15.45 -15.12
C LYS A 200 12.36 14.36 -14.05
N LEU A 201 12.51 13.12 -14.47
CA LEU A 201 12.64 12.00 -13.54
C LEU A 201 13.87 12.11 -12.63
N GLU A 202 14.95 12.70 -13.15
CA GLU A 202 16.18 12.99 -12.41
C GLU A 202 15.97 13.99 -11.26
N ASP A 203 14.92 14.80 -11.33
CA ASP A 203 14.54 15.75 -10.29
C ASP A 203 13.85 15.06 -9.09
N SER A 204 13.50 13.78 -9.23
CA SER A 204 12.92 12.99 -8.14
C SER A 204 13.84 12.93 -6.92
N SER A 205 13.28 12.65 -5.76
CA SER A 205 14.03 12.49 -4.51
C SER A 205 15.15 11.43 -4.61
N ALA A 206 16.18 11.55 -3.77
CA ALA A 206 17.34 10.65 -3.80
C ALA A 206 16.96 9.17 -3.74
N HIS A 207 15.99 8.81 -2.89
CA HIS A 207 15.50 7.44 -2.75
C HIS A 207 14.75 6.94 -3.99
N VAL A 208 13.97 7.79 -4.66
CA VAL A 208 13.29 7.43 -5.92
C VAL A 208 14.30 7.20 -7.04
N ARG A 209 15.34 8.04 -7.15
CA ARG A 209 16.39 7.83 -8.15
C ARG A 209 17.14 6.50 -8.01
N GLN A 210 17.17 5.90 -6.81
CA GLN A 210 17.84 4.60 -6.62
C GLN A 210 17.09 3.46 -7.31
N ILE A 211 15.77 3.48 -7.35
CA ILE A 211 14.99 2.39 -7.97
C ILE A 211 15.23 2.31 -9.49
N PHE A 212 15.48 3.44 -10.15
CA PHE A 212 15.76 3.47 -11.60
C PHE A 212 17.17 2.99 -11.99
N LYS A 213 18.02 2.66 -11.02
CA LYS A 213 19.29 1.97 -11.26
C LYS A 213 19.11 0.48 -11.53
N TYR A 214 17.91 -0.05 -11.35
CA TYR A 214 17.55 -1.42 -11.67
C TYR A 214 17.05 -1.49 -13.14
N PRO A 215 17.70 -2.27 -14.01
CA PRO A 215 17.37 -2.28 -15.45
C PRO A 215 16.01 -2.86 -15.77
N ASN A 216 15.42 -3.58 -14.81
CA ASN A 216 14.11 -4.21 -14.94
C ASN A 216 12.94 -3.34 -14.40
N VAL A 217 13.20 -2.13 -13.91
CA VAL A 217 12.14 -1.20 -13.49
C VAL A 217 11.61 -0.41 -14.68
N ARG A 218 10.30 -0.27 -14.76
CA ARG A 218 9.55 0.44 -15.80
C ARG A 218 8.51 1.36 -15.20
N LEU A 219 8.17 2.43 -15.91
CA LEU A 219 7.10 3.36 -15.56
C LEU A 219 5.97 3.26 -16.58
N TRP A 220 4.74 3.42 -16.11
CA TRP A 220 3.58 3.59 -16.97
C TRP A 220 2.57 4.54 -16.34
N ARG A 221 2.21 5.61 -17.07
CA ARG A 221 1.22 6.56 -16.58
C ARG A 221 -0.18 5.98 -16.68
N LEU A 222 -0.91 5.97 -15.57
CA LEU A 222 -2.33 5.62 -15.53
C LEU A 222 -3.17 6.81 -16.02
N ASP A 223 -3.66 6.71 -17.25
CA ASP A 223 -4.71 7.59 -17.77
C ASP A 223 -6.08 6.92 -17.52
N THR A 224 -6.70 7.23 -16.40
CA THR A 224 -7.97 6.61 -16.00
C THR A 224 -9.09 6.82 -17.01
N THR A 225 -9.03 7.84 -17.89
CA THR A 225 -10.03 8.05 -18.93
C THR A 225 -9.97 7.00 -20.04
N ARG A 226 -8.79 6.40 -20.26
CA ARG A 226 -8.54 5.38 -21.29
C ARG A 226 -8.33 3.99 -20.73
N TYR A 227 -7.95 3.90 -19.46
CA TYR A 227 -7.53 2.63 -18.85
C TYR A 227 -8.63 1.58 -18.82
N PHE A 228 -9.88 2.02 -18.72
CA PHE A 228 -11.07 1.17 -18.68
C PHE A 228 -11.58 0.74 -20.06
N SER A 229 -11.11 1.38 -21.14
CA SER A 229 -11.55 1.03 -22.50
C SER A 229 -11.22 -0.42 -22.87
N LYS A 230 -12.16 -1.10 -23.54
CA LYS A 230 -12.07 -2.51 -23.95
C LYS A 230 -11.88 -3.49 -22.78
N THR A 231 -12.42 -3.16 -21.62
CA THR A 231 -12.39 -4.01 -20.43
C THR A 231 -13.80 -4.31 -19.93
N PRO A 232 -13.99 -5.26 -19.01
CA PRO A 232 -15.29 -5.52 -18.38
C PRO A 232 -15.89 -4.30 -17.65
N LEU A 233 -15.05 -3.32 -17.28
CA LEU A 233 -15.45 -2.08 -16.61
C LEU A 233 -15.58 -0.86 -17.55
N GLU A 234 -15.53 -1.03 -18.87
CA GLU A 234 -15.57 0.09 -19.84
C GLU A 234 -16.79 1.01 -19.65
N LYS A 235 -17.93 0.45 -19.31
CA LYS A 235 -19.18 1.19 -19.11
C LYS A 235 -19.48 1.51 -17.64
N TRP A 236 -18.59 1.12 -16.74
CA TRP A 236 -18.72 1.40 -15.31
C TRP A 236 -18.14 2.79 -15.01
N ASP A 237 -18.91 3.62 -14.33
CA ASP A 237 -18.47 4.98 -14.01
C ASP A 237 -17.54 4.97 -12.79
N PHE A 238 -16.24 4.79 -13.06
CA PHE A 238 -15.19 4.82 -12.05
C PHE A 238 -15.16 6.15 -11.30
N GLY A 239 -15.34 7.28 -12.00
CA GLY A 239 -15.30 8.61 -11.40
C GLY A 239 -16.42 8.80 -10.39
N ALA A 240 -17.67 8.46 -10.75
CA ALA A 240 -18.81 8.54 -9.86
C ALA A 240 -18.69 7.58 -8.66
N ALA A 241 -18.19 6.34 -8.89
CA ALA A 241 -17.99 5.37 -7.82
C ALA A 241 -16.97 5.87 -6.79
N MET A 242 -15.85 6.42 -7.24
CA MET A 242 -14.81 6.96 -6.34
C MET A 242 -15.27 8.24 -5.64
N ALA A 243 -15.99 9.13 -6.34
CA ALA A 243 -16.54 10.35 -5.73
C ALA A 243 -17.55 10.07 -4.61
N SER A 244 -18.26 8.93 -4.68
CA SER A 244 -19.20 8.49 -3.62
C SER A 244 -18.56 7.62 -2.54
N SER A 245 -17.27 7.32 -2.64
CA SER A 245 -16.56 6.45 -1.71
C SER A 245 -16.07 7.21 -0.48
N SER A 246 -16.18 6.58 0.70
CA SER A 246 -15.56 7.06 1.94
C SER A 246 -14.03 6.89 1.92
N TRP A 247 -13.49 6.02 1.08
CA TRP A 247 -12.05 5.74 0.92
C TRP A 247 -11.63 5.71 -0.55
N PRO A 248 -11.77 6.83 -1.27
CA PRO A 248 -11.60 6.86 -2.73
C PRO A 248 -10.22 6.42 -3.19
N LYS A 249 -9.16 6.75 -2.44
CA LYS A 249 -7.79 6.37 -2.76
C LYS A 249 -7.59 4.86 -2.68
N GLU A 250 -8.03 4.25 -1.59
CA GLU A 250 -7.88 2.83 -1.33
C GLU A 250 -8.77 2.00 -2.26
N HIS A 251 -10.04 2.38 -2.42
CA HIS A 251 -10.93 1.71 -3.36
C HIS A 251 -10.49 1.87 -4.83
N SER A 252 -9.85 3.00 -5.18
CA SER A 252 -9.21 3.12 -6.50
C SER A 252 -8.13 2.06 -6.68
N SER A 253 -7.31 1.81 -5.65
CA SER A 253 -6.29 0.76 -5.68
C SER A 253 -6.93 -0.62 -5.82
N ASP A 254 -8.01 -0.91 -5.08
CA ASP A 254 -8.73 -2.20 -5.16
C ASP A 254 -9.26 -2.49 -6.56
N VAL A 255 -9.85 -1.50 -7.22
CA VAL A 255 -10.35 -1.64 -8.60
C VAL A 255 -9.20 -1.77 -9.59
N LEU A 256 -8.19 -0.90 -9.48
CA LEU A 256 -7.11 -0.82 -10.46
C LEU A 256 -6.19 -2.05 -10.41
N ARG A 257 -5.91 -2.65 -9.22
CA ARG A 257 -5.11 -3.88 -9.12
C ARG A 257 -5.76 -5.05 -9.87
N LEU A 258 -7.07 -5.23 -9.70
CA LEU A 258 -7.82 -6.29 -10.37
C LEU A 258 -7.90 -6.05 -11.89
N LEU A 259 -8.18 -4.81 -12.31
CA LEU A 259 -8.23 -4.45 -13.72
C LEU A 259 -6.87 -4.59 -14.40
N THR A 260 -5.79 -4.23 -13.69
CA THR A 260 -4.41 -4.35 -14.20
C THR A 260 -4.00 -5.80 -14.39
N LEU A 261 -4.28 -6.66 -13.41
CA LEU A 261 -4.02 -8.10 -13.52
C LEU A 261 -4.89 -8.74 -14.61
N TRP A 262 -6.13 -8.29 -14.79
CA TRP A 262 -6.97 -8.73 -15.90
C TRP A 262 -6.37 -8.37 -17.28
N LYS A 263 -5.76 -7.17 -17.41
CA LYS A 263 -5.16 -6.69 -18.68
C LYS A 263 -3.82 -7.35 -18.98
N TYR A 264 -2.96 -7.45 -17.98
CA TYR A 264 -1.55 -7.72 -18.19
C TYR A 264 -1.04 -8.99 -17.49
N GLY A 265 -1.80 -9.55 -16.56
CA GLY A 265 -1.32 -10.65 -15.74
C GLY A 265 -0.14 -10.28 -14.84
N GLY A 266 0.51 -11.29 -14.27
CA GLY A 266 1.65 -11.13 -13.37
C GLY A 266 1.25 -10.98 -11.91
N THR A 267 2.13 -10.41 -11.12
CA THR A 267 1.96 -10.24 -9.66
C THR A 267 1.75 -8.77 -9.31
N TYR A 268 0.62 -8.45 -8.71
CA TYR A 268 0.38 -7.16 -8.06
C TYR A 268 0.89 -7.21 -6.62
N LEU A 269 1.55 -6.15 -6.19
CA LEU A 269 2.00 -5.93 -4.83
C LEU A 269 1.59 -4.53 -4.36
N ASP A 270 1.08 -4.42 -3.13
CA ASP A 270 0.92 -3.12 -2.48
C ASP A 270 2.30 -2.49 -2.21
N LEU A 271 2.34 -1.15 -2.18
CA LEU A 271 3.56 -0.36 -1.97
C LEU A 271 4.14 -0.45 -0.54
N ASP A 272 3.72 -1.45 0.22
CA ASP A 272 4.21 -1.79 1.56
C ASP A 272 4.43 -3.31 1.77
N VAL A 273 4.58 -4.05 0.68
CA VAL A 273 5.00 -5.47 0.70
C VAL A 273 6.47 -5.56 0.31
N VAL A 274 7.36 -5.68 1.28
CA VAL A 274 8.81 -5.82 1.05
C VAL A 274 9.14 -7.24 0.64
N ILE A 275 9.74 -7.43 -0.53
CA ILE A 275 10.10 -8.75 -1.08
C ILE A 275 11.47 -9.19 -0.56
N LEU A 276 11.53 -10.40 -0.02
CA LEU A 276 12.72 -10.97 0.62
C LEU A 276 13.41 -12.06 -0.21
N LYS A 277 12.67 -12.71 -1.12
CA LYS A 277 13.14 -13.80 -1.97
C LYS A 277 12.56 -13.68 -3.37
N SER A 278 13.14 -14.38 -4.35
CA SER A 278 12.53 -14.52 -5.68
C SER A 278 11.13 -15.12 -5.60
N LEU A 279 10.22 -14.58 -6.40
CA LEU A 279 8.85 -15.09 -6.53
C LEU A 279 8.74 -16.27 -7.51
N ASP A 280 9.81 -16.59 -8.26
CA ASP A 280 9.84 -17.70 -9.23
C ASP A 280 9.30 -19.05 -8.68
N PRO A 281 9.65 -19.47 -7.44
CA PRO A 281 9.16 -20.75 -6.91
C PRO A 281 7.65 -20.81 -6.67
N LEU A 282 6.98 -19.65 -6.61
CA LEU A 282 5.52 -19.59 -6.43
C LEU A 282 4.76 -19.87 -7.73
N GLY A 283 5.43 -19.71 -8.89
CA GLY A 283 4.76 -19.83 -10.19
C GLY A 283 3.72 -18.73 -10.39
N SER A 284 2.54 -19.10 -10.88
CA SER A 284 1.45 -18.17 -11.18
C SER A 284 0.13 -18.57 -10.52
N ASN A 285 -0.85 -17.68 -10.57
CA ASN A 285 -2.22 -17.89 -10.04
C ASN A 285 -2.25 -18.17 -8.55
N TYR A 286 -1.80 -17.21 -7.74
CA TYR A 286 -1.79 -17.35 -6.28
C TYR A 286 -2.31 -16.10 -5.56
N VAL A 287 -2.75 -16.35 -4.33
CA VAL A 287 -3.03 -15.35 -3.29
C VAL A 287 -2.48 -15.82 -1.96
N GLY A 288 -2.27 -14.89 -1.03
CA GLY A 288 -1.93 -15.22 0.36
C GLY A 288 -3.15 -15.15 1.28
N LEU A 289 -3.27 -16.08 2.21
CA LEU A 289 -4.17 -15.91 3.35
C LEU A 289 -3.58 -14.86 4.28
N GLU A 290 -4.35 -13.84 4.61
CA GLU A 290 -3.99 -12.87 5.65
C GLU A 290 -4.29 -13.43 7.04
N SER A 291 -5.44 -14.09 7.16
CA SER A 291 -5.92 -14.75 8.36
C SER A 291 -6.65 -16.05 8.00
N PRO A 292 -7.08 -16.88 8.98
CA PRO A 292 -7.89 -18.07 8.70
C PRO A 292 -9.20 -17.78 7.96
N ASP A 293 -9.71 -16.54 8.03
CA ASP A 293 -11.01 -16.17 7.50
C ASP A 293 -10.95 -15.24 6.29
N THR A 294 -9.75 -14.72 5.93
CA THR A 294 -9.60 -13.68 4.92
C THR A 294 -8.42 -13.93 3.98
N VAL A 295 -8.68 -13.80 2.69
CA VAL A 295 -7.66 -13.75 1.65
C VAL A 295 -7.22 -12.30 1.45
N ALA A 296 -5.92 -12.06 1.43
CA ALA A 296 -5.37 -10.72 1.20
C ALA A 296 -5.58 -10.25 -0.24
N SER A 297 -5.75 -8.94 -0.43
CA SER A 297 -5.76 -8.31 -1.75
C SER A 297 -4.47 -7.57 -2.10
N CYS A 298 -3.52 -7.48 -1.18
CA CYS A 298 -2.25 -6.76 -1.36
C CYS A 298 -1.15 -7.58 -2.04
N VAL A 299 -1.36 -8.89 -2.24
CA VAL A 299 -0.49 -9.80 -3.01
C VAL A 299 -1.37 -10.70 -3.84
N LEU A 300 -1.43 -10.45 -5.14
CA LEU A 300 -2.25 -11.19 -6.10
C LEU A 300 -1.42 -11.55 -7.32
N CYS A 301 -1.47 -12.80 -7.76
CA CYS A 301 -0.86 -13.21 -9.02
C CYS A 301 -1.87 -13.92 -9.91
N PHE A 302 -2.10 -13.39 -11.10
CA PHE A 302 -3.05 -13.93 -12.07
C PHE A 302 -2.40 -14.06 -13.45
N ASP A 303 -2.66 -15.17 -14.12
CA ASP A 303 -2.39 -15.28 -15.55
C ASP A 303 -3.49 -14.58 -16.35
N VAL A 304 -3.14 -14.17 -17.57
CA VAL A 304 -4.10 -13.54 -18.50
C VAL A 304 -5.09 -14.54 -19.10
N GLU A 305 -4.90 -15.83 -18.84
CA GLU A 305 -5.73 -16.95 -19.29
C GLU A 305 -5.99 -17.93 -18.14
N GLY A 306 -6.80 -18.96 -18.38
CA GLY A 306 -7.03 -20.04 -17.43
C GLY A 306 -7.72 -19.61 -16.12
N VAL A 307 -7.31 -20.23 -15.00
CA VAL A 307 -7.96 -20.03 -13.69
C VAL A 307 -7.76 -18.63 -13.12
N GLY A 308 -6.59 -18.02 -13.31
CA GLY A 308 -6.33 -16.65 -12.87
C GLY A 308 -7.21 -15.65 -13.58
N ARG A 309 -7.37 -15.79 -14.90
CA ARG A 309 -8.30 -14.98 -15.68
C ARG A 309 -9.75 -15.16 -15.20
N ALA A 310 -10.17 -16.38 -14.90
CA ALA A 310 -11.52 -16.65 -14.40
C ALA A 310 -11.77 -15.99 -13.02
N VAL A 311 -10.76 -15.92 -12.14
CA VAL A 311 -10.83 -15.17 -10.88
C VAL A 311 -10.97 -13.69 -11.17
N ALA A 312 -10.12 -13.12 -12.04
CA ALA A 312 -10.15 -11.69 -12.40
C ALA A 312 -11.50 -11.28 -13.01
N ASP A 313 -12.05 -12.08 -13.94
CA ASP A 313 -13.35 -11.82 -14.55
C ASP A 313 -14.47 -11.74 -13.51
N LYS A 314 -14.50 -12.68 -12.55
CA LYS A 314 -15.49 -12.70 -11.47
C LYS A 314 -15.32 -11.52 -10.51
N CYS A 315 -14.09 -11.14 -10.20
CA CYS A 315 -13.82 -9.97 -9.37
C CYS A 315 -14.31 -8.69 -10.05
N LEU A 316 -14.00 -8.48 -11.33
CA LEU A 316 -14.44 -7.31 -12.08
C LEU A 316 -15.95 -7.28 -12.28
N ASP A 317 -16.61 -8.44 -12.43
CA ASP A 317 -18.06 -8.50 -12.48
C ASP A 317 -18.71 -8.08 -11.16
N GLN A 318 -18.17 -8.50 -10.01
CA GLN A 318 -18.62 -8.04 -8.69
C GLN A 318 -18.36 -6.53 -8.49
N ILE A 319 -17.21 -6.00 -8.91
CA ILE A 319 -16.97 -4.54 -8.88
C ILE A 319 -18.05 -3.83 -9.69
N ARG A 320 -18.35 -4.32 -10.89
CA ARG A 320 -19.34 -3.69 -11.79
C ARG A 320 -20.76 -3.71 -11.22
N THR A 321 -21.14 -4.77 -10.50
CA THR A 321 -22.52 -5.05 -10.08
C THR A 321 -22.79 -4.72 -8.62
N ASP A 322 -21.80 -4.77 -7.73
CA ASP A 322 -21.97 -4.61 -6.27
C ASP A 322 -20.78 -3.86 -5.62
N PHE A 323 -20.31 -2.77 -6.24
CA PHE A 323 -19.32 -1.89 -5.60
C PHE A 323 -19.92 -1.18 -4.38
N ARG A 324 -19.22 -1.20 -3.24
CA ARG A 324 -19.64 -0.53 -2.01
C ARG A 324 -18.58 0.45 -1.53
N GLY A 325 -18.82 1.74 -1.77
CA GLY A 325 -17.92 2.82 -1.35
C GLY A 325 -17.94 3.13 0.14
N ASN A 326 -18.89 2.59 0.89
CA ASN A 326 -19.10 2.83 2.32
C ASN A 326 -18.62 1.69 3.23
N ILE A 327 -17.92 0.68 2.70
CA ILE A 327 -17.37 -0.45 3.46
C ILE A 327 -15.92 -0.64 3.04
N TRP A 328 -14.98 -0.44 3.98
CA TRP A 328 -13.53 -0.42 3.75
C TRP A 328 -12.99 -1.62 2.98
N ALA A 329 -13.20 -2.82 3.49
CA ALA A 329 -12.60 -4.04 2.96
C ALA A 329 -13.39 -4.68 1.81
N TYR A 330 -14.60 -4.19 1.53
CA TYR A 330 -15.58 -4.88 0.69
C TYR A 330 -15.13 -5.12 -0.75
N ASN A 331 -14.46 -4.13 -1.34
CA ASN A 331 -14.06 -4.15 -2.75
C ASN A 331 -12.65 -4.74 -2.97
N GLY A 332 -11.92 -5.02 -1.90
CA GLY A 332 -10.57 -5.59 -1.89
C GLY A 332 -10.54 -7.00 -1.30
N PRO A 333 -10.06 -7.18 -0.05
CA PRO A 333 -9.86 -8.51 0.55
C PRO A 333 -11.17 -9.31 0.70
N GLU A 334 -12.28 -8.69 1.07
CA GLU A 334 -13.56 -9.39 1.14
C GLU A 334 -14.08 -9.80 -0.24
N LEU A 335 -13.86 -9.00 -1.28
CA LEU A 335 -14.26 -9.35 -2.64
C LEU A 335 -13.51 -10.59 -3.13
N ILE A 336 -12.16 -10.60 -3.03
CA ILE A 336 -11.36 -11.75 -3.48
C ILE A 336 -11.71 -13.01 -2.66
N THR A 337 -11.96 -12.85 -1.36
CA THR A 337 -12.39 -13.95 -0.49
C THR A 337 -13.74 -14.53 -0.96
N ARG A 338 -14.76 -13.69 -1.17
CA ARG A 338 -16.08 -14.15 -1.67
C ARG A 338 -15.98 -14.85 -3.01
N VAL A 339 -15.20 -14.32 -3.94
CA VAL A 339 -15.00 -14.92 -5.28
C VAL A 339 -14.37 -16.30 -5.15
N LEU A 340 -13.31 -16.44 -4.34
CA LEU A 340 -12.63 -17.72 -4.15
C LEU A 340 -13.51 -18.73 -3.40
N LEU A 341 -14.23 -18.34 -2.37
CA LEU A 341 -15.19 -19.20 -1.68
C LEU A 341 -16.20 -19.80 -2.66
N GLY A 342 -16.79 -18.98 -3.53
CA GLY A 342 -17.73 -19.43 -4.56
C GLY A 342 -17.10 -20.28 -5.65
N MET A 343 -15.85 -20.04 -6.05
CA MET A 343 -15.15 -20.84 -7.06
C MET A 343 -14.68 -22.19 -6.54
N CYS A 344 -14.32 -22.25 -5.26
CA CYS A 344 -13.77 -23.43 -4.60
C CYS A 344 -14.84 -24.26 -3.88
N ASP A 345 -16.11 -23.87 -3.97
CA ASP A 345 -17.27 -24.53 -3.38
C ASP A 345 -17.08 -24.78 -1.87
N THR A 346 -16.84 -23.68 -1.14
CA THR A 346 -16.71 -23.71 0.34
C THR A 346 -17.25 -22.42 0.95
N LEU A 347 -17.55 -22.46 2.25
CA LEU A 347 -18.04 -21.31 3.02
C LEU A 347 -16.96 -20.72 3.95
N HIS A 348 -15.80 -21.37 4.07
CA HIS A 348 -14.74 -20.98 5.00
C HIS A 348 -13.41 -20.81 4.26
N ALA A 349 -12.74 -19.67 4.48
CA ALA A 349 -11.45 -19.39 3.85
C ALA A 349 -10.36 -20.38 4.32
N SER A 350 -10.46 -20.89 5.55
CA SER A 350 -9.57 -21.94 6.08
C SER A 350 -9.65 -23.28 5.32
N GLU A 351 -10.71 -23.51 4.55
CA GLU A 351 -10.87 -24.69 3.70
C GLU A 351 -10.41 -24.50 2.26
N LEU A 352 -10.02 -23.27 1.89
CA LEU A 352 -9.46 -22.98 0.58
C LEU A 352 -8.16 -23.77 0.39
N SER A 353 -8.01 -24.41 -0.75
CA SER A 353 -6.80 -25.15 -1.12
C SER A 353 -6.62 -25.15 -2.63
N THR A 354 -5.38 -25.29 -3.08
CA THR A 354 -5.05 -25.33 -4.51
C THR A 354 -5.88 -26.41 -5.26
N GLN A 355 -6.08 -27.55 -4.65
CA GLN A 355 -6.89 -28.62 -5.26
C GLN A 355 -8.36 -28.23 -5.38
N ARG A 356 -8.97 -27.72 -4.31
CA ARG A 356 -10.37 -27.28 -4.28
C ARG A 356 -10.62 -26.12 -5.25
N CYS A 357 -9.63 -25.23 -5.37
CA CYS A 357 -9.66 -24.04 -6.22
C CYS A 357 -9.18 -24.29 -7.66
N LYS A 358 -9.22 -25.56 -8.14
CA LYS A 358 -8.94 -25.94 -9.53
C LYS A 358 -7.55 -25.51 -10.03
N GLY A 359 -6.55 -25.57 -9.15
CA GLY A 359 -5.18 -25.19 -9.46
C GLY A 359 -4.83 -23.75 -9.11
N PHE A 360 -5.78 -22.91 -8.70
CA PHE A 360 -5.47 -21.60 -8.14
C PHE A 360 -4.86 -21.76 -6.74
N GLN A 361 -3.66 -21.24 -6.53
CA GLN A 361 -2.87 -21.51 -5.33
C GLN A 361 -3.30 -20.61 -4.17
N ILE A 362 -3.49 -21.22 -3.02
CA ILE A 362 -3.78 -20.54 -1.75
C ILE A 362 -2.56 -20.70 -0.86
N LEU A 363 -1.78 -19.64 -0.72
CA LEU A 363 -0.57 -19.60 0.10
C LEU A 363 -0.91 -19.37 1.56
N SER A 364 -0.13 -19.95 2.47
CA SER A 364 -0.31 -19.70 3.90
C SER A 364 0.05 -18.25 4.26
N ASN A 365 -0.41 -17.79 5.42
CA ASN A 365 -0.05 -16.46 5.91
C ASN A 365 1.46 -16.29 6.16
N LYS A 366 2.20 -17.37 6.35
CA LYS A 366 3.66 -17.33 6.54
C LYS A 366 4.41 -16.78 5.31
N GLU A 367 3.81 -16.86 4.13
CA GLU A 367 4.47 -16.48 2.88
C GLU A 367 4.60 -14.95 2.73
N PHE A 368 3.58 -14.18 3.21
CA PHE A 368 3.56 -12.72 3.10
C PHE A 368 3.08 -11.99 4.37
N PHE A 369 2.44 -12.68 5.30
CA PHE A 369 1.83 -12.12 6.52
C PHE A 369 2.33 -12.81 7.80
N PRO A 370 3.65 -13.03 7.97
CA PRO A 370 4.20 -13.73 9.14
C PRO A 370 3.95 -12.96 10.44
N ILE A 371 3.77 -11.65 10.36
CA ILE A 371 3.37 -10.75 11.45
C ILE A 371 1.97 -10.21 11.11
N PRO A 372 0.94 -10.59 11.86
CA PRO A 372 -0.42 -10.12 11.61
C PRO A 372 -0.55 -8.62 11.95
N TYR A 373 -1.57 -7.96 11.38
CA TYR A 373 -1.78 -6.52 11.57
C TYR A 373 -1.95 -6.13 13.05
N GLN A 374 -2.48 -7.00 13.91
CA GLN A 374 -2.63 -6.76 15.35
C GLN A 374 -1.30 -6.64 16.10
N SER A 375 -0.19 -7.07 15.47
CA SER A 375 1.16 -7.05 16.02
C SER A 375 2.14 -6.28 15.14
N TRP A 376 1.64 -5.32 14.36
CA TRP A 376 2.45 -4.56 13.40
C TRP A 376 3.61 -3.81 14.07
N GLU A 377 3.47 -3.43 15.34
CA GLU A 377 4.49 -2.74 16.15
C GLU A 377 5.80 -3.53 16.21
N LEU A 378 5.74 -4.86 16.13
CA LEU A 378 6.93 -5.72 16.16
C LEU A 378 7.95 -5.38 15.05
N PHE A 379 7.53 -4.77 13.95
CA PHE A 379 8.47 -4.31 12.94
C PHE A 379 9.33 -3.11 13.37
N PHE A 380 8.91 -2.39 14.42
CA PHE A 380 9.48 -1.10 14.84
C PHE A 380 10.13 -1.15 16.22
N GLU A 381 10.01 -2.25 16.94
CA GLU A 381 10.57 -2.45 18.27
C GLU A 381 11.94 -3.14 18.18
N GLU A 382 12.96 -2.59 18.89
CA GLU A 382 14.27 -3.24 18.98
C GLU A 382 14.25 -4.42 19.97
N SER A 383 13.38 -4.37 20.97
CA SER A 383 13.14 -5.47 21.89
C SER A 383 12.43 -6.61 21.14
N GLY A 384 12.94 -7.84 21.24
CA GLY A 384 12.39 -8.98 20.51
C GLY A 384 12.69 -9.00 19.00
N SER A 385 13.58 -8.12 18.53
CA SER A 385 13.94 -8.01 17.12
C SER A 385 14.41 -9.33 16.51
N GLU A 386 15.22 -10.10 17.21
CA GLU A 386 15.73 -11.40 16.73
C GLU A 386 14.60 -12.41 16.52
N GLU A 387 13.63 -12.46 17.46
CA GLU A 387 12.44 -13.31 17.35
C GLU A 387 11.57 -12.88 16.15
N THR A 388 11.36 -11.58 15.95
CA THR A 388 10.61 -11.05 14.81
C THR A 388 11.32 -11.37 13.49
N MET A 389 12.64 -11.21 13.42
CA MET A 389 13.42 -11.56 12.24
C MET A 389 13.38 -13.07 11.94
N GLU A 390 13.35 -13.92 12.94
CA GLU A 390 13.20 -15.38 12.74
C GLU A 390 11.80 -15.73 12.21
N LYS A 391 10.74 -15.06 12.68
CA LYS A 391 9.36 -15.24 12.15
C LYS A 391 9.27 -14.91 10.66
N ILE A 392 9.96 -13.88 10.19
CA ILE A 392 9.89 -13.42 8.77
C ILE A 392 10.88 -14.13 7.83
N LYS A 393 11.88 -14.82 8.35
CA LYS A 393 12.99 -15.42 7.60
C LYS A 393 12.54 -16.39 6.50
N GLY A 394 11.44 -17.11 6.73
CA GLY A 394 10.85 -18.08 5.78
C GLY A 394 10.07 -17.43 4.64
N SER A 395 9.60 -16.21 4.80
CA SER A 395 8.64 -15.54 3.91
C SER A 395 9.25 -15.16 2.56
N PHE A 396 8.42 -15.10 1.50
CA PHE A 396 8.78 -14.53 0.21
C PHE A 396 8.75 -13.01 0.25
N GLY A 397 7.84 -12.46 0.99
CA GLY A 397 7.72 -11.04 1.26
C GLY A 397 7.04 -10.78 2.60
N VAL A 398 7.01 -9.52 3.02
CA VAL A 398 6.42 -9.12 4.30
C VAL A 398 5.58 -7.86 4.11
N HIS A 399 4.32 -7.94 4.47
CA HIS A 399 3.42 -6.79 4.52
C HIS A 399 3.68 -6.02 5.82
N VAL A 400 4.09 -4.75 5.72
CA VAL A 400 4.51 -3.94 6.89
C VAL A 400 3.42 -3.00 7.40
N TRP A 401 2.19 -3.17 6.95
CA TRP A 401 0.98 -2.51 7.45
C TRP A 401 1.09 -0.98 7.47
N ASN A 402 1.50 -0.37 6.35
CA ASN A 402 1.78 1.06 6.26
C ASN A 402 0.58 1.93 6.68
N LYS A 403 -0.64 1.47 6.47
CA LYS A 403 -1.84 2.19 6.92
C LYS A 403 -1.81 2.45 8.44
N LEU A 404 -1.31 1.51 9.22
CA LEU A 404 -1.16 1.60 10.68
C LEU A 404 0.20 2.22 11.07
N SER A 405 1.25 1.87 10.34
CA SER A 405 2.65 2.11 10.73
C SER A 405 3.30 3.33 10.10
N LYS A 406 2.64 4.03 9.16
CA LYS A 406 3.25 5.12 8.35
C LYS A 406 3.86 6.27 9.16
N LEU A 407 3.35 6.53 10.37
CA LEU A 407 3.84 7.58 11.26
C LEU A 407 4.95 7.10 12.21
N THR A 408 5.18 5.80 12.31
CA THR A 408 6.21 5.23 13.18
C THR A 408 7.57 5.35 12.51
N LYS A 409 8.53 5.93 13.21
CA LYS A 409 9.88 6.15 12.69
C LYS A 409 10.68 4.86 12.65
N VAL A 410 11.41 4.64 11.57
CA VAL A 410 12.45 3.62 11.47
C VAL A 410 13.79 4.33 11.39
N LEU A 411 14.69 4.07 12.35
CA LEU A 411 16.01 4.68 12.38
C LEU A 411 16.98 3.85 11.54
N VAL A 412 17.67 4.50 10.63
CA VAL A 412 18.71 3.87 9.80
C VAL A 412 19.85 3.38 10.70
N GLY A 413 20.22 2.10 10.58
CA GLY A 413 21.24 1.46 11.40
C GLY A 413 20.77 0.96 12.77
N SER A 414 19.48 1.11 13.10
CA SER A 414 18.89 0.58 14.31
C SER A 414 18.71 -0.95 14.25
N ARG A 415 18.41 -1.57 15.40
CA ARG A 415 18.03 -2.98 15.48
C ARG A 415 16.54 -3.23 15.26
N GLN A 416 15.77 -2.23 14.88
CA GLN A 416 14.36 -2.43 14.50
C GLN A 416 14.26 -3.44 13.35
N PRO A 417 13.38 -4.44 13.39
CA PRO A 417 13.24 -5.45 12.34
C PRO A 417 13.06 -4.85 10.94
N TYR A 418 12.29 -3.77 10.81
CA TYR A 418 12.14 -3.10 9.52
C TYR A 418 13.45 -2.47 9.03
N SER A 419 14.26 -1.88 9.93
CA SER A 419 15.58 -1.34 9.59
C SER A 419 16.53 -2.43 9.09
N LEU A 420 16.58 -3.57 9.78
CA LEU A 420 17.39 -4.74 9.40
C LEU A 420 16.94 -5.34 8.06
N MET A 421 15.64 -5.47 7.88
CA MET A 421 15.04 -5.96 6.64
C MET A 421 15.34 -5.01 5.47
N ALA A 422 15.16 -3.71 5.65
CA ALA A 422 15.39 -2.71 4.61
C ALA A 422 16.87 -2.65 4.19
N ALA A 423 17.81 -2.75 5.13
CA ALA A 423 19.24 -2.79 4.85
C ALA A 423 19.64 -3.93 3.89
N THR A 424 18.91 -5.04 3.92
CA THR A 424 19.17 -6.19 3.05
C THR A 424 18.30 -6.21 1.80
N ALA A 425 17.02 -5.90 1.89
CA ALA A 425 16.07 -5.98 0.81
C ALA A 425 16.16 -4.80 -0.17
N CYS A 426 16.41 -3.58 0.34
CA CYS A 426 16.47 -2.35 -0.47
C CYS A 426 17.70 -1.48 -0.12
N PRO A 427 18.92 -2.00 -0.25
CA PRO A 427 20.15 -1.35 0.25
C PRO A 427 20.43 0.00 -0.41
N ARG A 428 20.09 0.21 -1.68
CA ARG A 428 20.35 1.48 -2.38
C ARG A 428 19.44 2.59 -1.87
N VAL A 429 18.15 2.32 -1.76
CA VAL A 429 17.18 3.25 -1.17
C VAL A 429 17.54 3.54 0.29
N TYR A 430 17.76 2.49 1.07
CA TYR A 430 18.09 2.60 2.48
C TYR A 430 19.34 3.45 2.75
N SER A 431 20.39 3.30 1.93
CA SER A 431 21.66 4.03 2.08
C SER A 431 21.55 5.55 1.87
N VAL A 432 20.51 6.04 1.20
CA VAL A 432 20.31 7.46 0.92
C VAL A 432 19.19 8.09 1.75
N CYS A 433 18.60 7.35 2.70
CA CYS A 433 17.49 7.84 3.50
C CYS A 433 17.89 8.81 4.63
N GLY A 434 19.17 8.98 4.90
CA GLY A 434 19.66 9.81 6.02
C GLY A 434 19.43 9.10 7.37
N ARG A 435 18.90 9.82 8.35
CA ARG A 435 18.67 9.29 9.70
C ARG A 435 17.40 8.44 9.80
N ASP A 436 16.37 8.89 9.12
CA ASP A 436 15.03 8.27 9.18
C ASP A 436 14.71 7.59 7.85
N PHE A 437 14.15 6.38 7.96
CA PHE A 437 13.71 5.58 6.81
C PHE A 437 12.20 5.56 6.67
#